data_4ccb1df3d21a557a35ef5680f857b3a4
#
_entry.id   4ccb1df3d21a557a35ef5680f857b3a4
#
_cell.length_a   1.000
_cell.length_b   1.000
_cell.length_c   1.000
_cell.angle_alpha   90.00
_cell.angle_beta   90.00
_cell.angle_gamma   90.00
#
_symmetry.space_group_name_H-M   'P 1'
#
loop_
_entity.id
_entity.type
_entity.pdbx_description
1 polymer ?
#
loop_
_entity_poly.entity_id
_entity_poly.type
_entity_poly.pdbx_seq_one_letter_code
_entity_poly.pdbx_strand_id
1 'polypeptide(L)' 'MVHRLNRIEGQVRGVKAMVEDNRYCVDILTQVSAIQSALNSFSKCLLSEHIKSCVVENIKAGNEEVVDELCSTIQK' A
#
# COMPACT_ATOMS: atom_id res chain seq x y z
N MET A 1 6.42 -6.15 -8.89
CA MET A 1 5.75 -5.96 -7.59
C MET A 1 6.64 -6.18 -6.39
N VAL A 2 7.39 -7.25 -6.37
CA VAL A 2 8.29 -7.53 -5.24
C VAL A 2 9.33 -6.42 -5.07
N HIS A 3 9.83 -5.85 -6.14
CA HIS A 3 10.77 -4.73 -6.06
C HIS A 3 10.19 -3.52 -5.33
N ARG A 4 8.91 -3.23 -5.54
CA ARG A 4 8.24 -2.13 -4.84
C ARG A 4 8.16 -2.40 -3.35
N LEU A 5 7.84 -3.64 -2.98
CA LEU A 5 7.78 -4.04 -1.58
C LEU A 5 9.16 -4.00 -0.91
N ASN A 6 10.19 -4.44 -1.61
CA ASN A 6 11.56 -4.38 -1.10
C ASN A 6 12.00 -2.94 -0.83
N ARG A 7 11.61 -2.03 -1.72
CA ARG A 7 11.89 -0.61 -1.57
C ARG A 7 11.16 -0.03 -0.36
N ILE A 8 9.90 -0.37 -0.19
CA ILE A 8 9.09 0.08 0.95
C ILE A 8 9.66 -0.49 2.25
N GLU A 9 10.06 -1.74 2.26
CA GLU A 9 10.70 -2.37 3.41
C GLU A 9 11.97 -1.60 3.80
N GLY A 10 12.80 -1.23 2.83
CA GLY A 10 14.00 -0.43 3.07
C GLY A 10 13.67 0.94 3.66
N GLN A 11 12.61 1.58 3.17
CA GLN A 11 12.16 2.88 3.70
C GLN A 11 11.68 2.75 5.15
N VAL A 12 10.97 1.67 5.47
CA VAL A 12 10.53 1.41 6.85
C VAL A 12 11.72 1.21 7.78
N ARG A 13 12.72 0.48 7.34
CA ARG A 13 13.97 0.31 8.13
C ARG A 13 14.64 1.65 8.36
N GLY A 14 14.65 2.52 7.35
CA GLY A 14 15.20 3.87 7.46
C GLY A 14 14.47 4.68 8.52
N VAL A 15 13.13 4.62 8.55
CA VAL A 15 12.34 5.30 9.56
C VAL A 15 12.62 4.75 10.96
N LYS A 16 12.74 3.44 11.07
CA LYS A 16 13.09 2.81 12.34
C LYS A 16 14.43 3.33 12.89
N ALA A 17 15.42 3.42 12.02
CA ALA A 17 16.73 3.97 12.40
C ALA A 17 16.62 5.43 12.82
N MET A 18 15.81 6.23 12.13
CA MET A 18 15.59 7.64 12.49
C MET A 18 14.96 7.77 13.88
N VAL A 19 14.00 6.90 14.20
CA VAL A 19 13.35 6.90 15.53
C VAL A 19 14.37 6.51 16.60
N GLU A 20 15.18 5.50 16.35
CA GLU A 20 16.21 5.06 17.30
C GLU A 20 17.28 6.13 17.50
N ASP A 21 17.56 6.94 16.49
CA ASP A 21 18.57 8.00 16.50
C ASP A 21 18.01 9.35 16.99
N ASN A 22 16.77 9.38 17.44
CA ASN A 22 16.08 10.59 17.92
C ASN A 22 16.12 11.74 16.91
N ARG A 23 15.90 11.43 15.64
CA ARG A 23 15.83 12.44 14.58
C ARG A 23 14.64 13.35 14.77
N TYR A 24 14.70 14.49 14.12
CA TYR A 24 13.63 15.49 14.19
C TYR A 24 12.30 14.91 13.71
N CYS A 25 11.24 15.12 14.49
CA CYS A 25 9.92 14.53 14.23
C CYS A 25 9.38 14.83 12.84
N VAL A 26 9.56 16.05 12.36
CA VAL A 26 9.06 16.46 11.03
C VAL A 26 9.73 15.66 9.93
N ASP A 27 11.03 15.39 10.06
CA ASP A 27 11.75 14.58 9.08
C ASP A 27 11.22 13.15 9.06
N ILE A 28 10.96 12.59 10.24
CA ILE A 28 10.38 11.24 10.36
C ILE A 28 8.99 11.20 9.71
N LEU A 29 8.15 12.18 10.00
CA LEU A 29 6.81 12.26 9.42
C LEU A 29 6.84 12.43 7.91
N THR A 30 7.82 13.17 7.40
CA THR A 30 8.01 13.32 5.95
C THR A 30 8.31 11.97 5.31
N GLN A 31 9.17 11.17 5.93
CA GLN A 31 9.48 9.83 5.44
C GLN A 31 8.27 8.90 5.51
N VAL A 32 7.50 8.98 6.59
CA VAL A 32 6.27 8.19 6.73
C VAL A 32 5.28 8.55 5.63
N SER A 33 5.13 9.83 5.32
CA SER A 33 4.26 10.29 4.24
C SER A 33 4.68 9.70 2.89
N ALA A 34 5.98 9.65 2.63
CA ALA A 34 6.52 9.05 1.41
C ALA A 34 6.21 7.54 1.35
N ILE A 35 6.32 6.84 2.47
CA ILE A 35 6.00 5.42 2.57
C ILE A 35 4.51 5.18 2.30
N GLN A 36 3.65 6.01 2.86
CA GLN A 36 2.20 5.93 2.62
C GLN A 36 1.86 6.10 1.15
N SER A 37 2.50 7.05 0.47
CA SER A 37 2.32 7.25 -0.96
C SER A 37 2.79 6.03 -1.76
N ALA A 38 3.91 5.44 -1.37
CA ALA A 38 4.44 4.24 -2.02
C ALA A 38 3.49 3.05 -1.84
N LEU A 39 2.93 2.90 -0.65
CA LEU A 39 1.95 1.84 -0.37
C LEU A 39 0.67 2.03 -1.18
N ASN A 40 0.19 3.26 -1.32
CA ASN A 40 -0.96 3.57 -2.17
C ASN A 40 -0.70 3.19 -3.63
N SER A 41 0.47 3.54 -4.14
CA SER A 41 0.87 3.18 -5.50
C SER A 41 0.94 1.67 -5.68
N PHE A 42 1.49 0.97 -4.69
CA PHE A 42 1.54 -0.49 -4.69
C PHE A 42 0.13 -1.09 -4.72
N SER A 43 -0.79 -0.57 -3.91
CA SER A 43 -2.17 -1.04 -3.86
C SER A 43 -2.86 -0.89 -5.21
N LYS A 44 -2.67 0.24 -5.88
CA LYS A 44 -3.23 0.49 -7.21
C LYS A 44 -2.68 -0.48 -8.23
N CYS A 45 -1.37 -0.74 -8.19
CA CYS A 45 -0.71 -1.67 -9.08
C CYS A 45 -1.22 -3.10 -8.87
N LEU A 46 -1.37 -3.51 -7.62
CA LEU A 46 -1.89 -4.82 -7.26
C LEU A 46 -3.32 -5.00 -7.75
N LEU A 47 -4.17 -4.00 -7.54
CA LEU A 47 -5.55 -4.02 -8.01
C LEU A 47 -5.62 -4.16 -9.53
N SER A 48 -4.78 -3.39 -10.24
CA SER A 48 -4.78 -3.40 -11.70
C SER A 48 -4.28 -4.71 -12.29
N GLU A 49 -3.23 -5.30 -11.74
CA GLU A 49 -2.55 -6.45 -12.35
C GLU A 49 -2.99 -7.81 -11.82
N HIS A 50 -3.43 -7.87 -10.56
CA HIS A 50 -3.74 -9.14 -9.93
C HIS A 50 -5.16 -9.25 -9.40
N ILE A 51 -5.57 -8.30 -8.58
CA ILE A 51 -6.89 -8.36 -7.92
C ILE A 51 -8.02 -8.10 -8.89
N LYS A 52 -7.79 -7.29 -9.92
CA LYS A 52 -8.78 -6.97 -10.92
C LYS A 52 -9.37 -8.23 -11.57
N SER A 53 -8.53 -9.19 -11.90
CA SER A 53 -8.99 -10.46 -12.48
C SER A 53 -9.85 -11.24 -11.50
N CYS A 54 -9.44 -11.32 -10.24
CA CYS A 54 -10.21 -12.00 -9.20
C CYS A 54 -11.55 -11.32 -8.96
N VAL A 55 -11.57 -10.00 -8.93
CA VAL A 55 -12.79 -9.20 -8.75
C VAL A 55 -13.77 -9.46 -9.89
N VAL A 56 -13.28 -9.44 -11.13
CA VAL A 56 -14.12 -9.69 -12.31
C VAL A 56 -14.74 -11.10 -12.25
N GLU A 57 -13.96 -12.11 -11.87
CA GLU A 57 -14.45 -13.47 -11.72
C GLU A 57 -15.53 -13.56 -10.62
N ASN A 58 -15.30 -12.91 -9.49
CA ASN A 58 -16.27 -12.86 -8.40
C ASN A 58 -17.57 -12.16 -8.79
N ILE A 59 -17.47 -11.09 -9.58
CA ILE A 59 -18.65 -10.39 -10.09
C ILE A 59 -19.46 -11.32 -11.00
N LYS A 60 -18.80 -12.05 -11.89
CA LYS A 60 -19.45 -13.03 -12.77
C LYS A 60 -20.12 -14.13 -11.96
N ALA A 61 -19.59 -14.49 -10.82
CA ALA A 61 -20.17 -15.46 -9.90
C ALA A 61 -21.27 -14.86 -9.03
N GLY A 62 -21.55 -13.56 -9.16
CA GLY A 62 -22.57 -12.86 -8.38
C GLY A 62 -22.11 -12.38 -7.01
N ASN A 63 -20.83 -12.32 -6.77
CA ASN A 63 -20.26 -11.92 -5.47
C ASN A 63 -19.83 -10.45 -5.49
N GLU A 64 -20.81 -9.55 -5.46
CA GLU A 64 -20.57 -8.10 -5.49
C GLU A 64 -19.97 -7.55 -4.20
N GLU A 65 -20.12 -8.24 -3.08
CA GLU A 65 -19.62 -7.81 -1.79
C GLU A 65 -18.09 -7.60 -1.79
N VAL A 66 -17.38 -8.43 -2.55
CA VAL A 66 -15.92 -8.32 -2.67
C VAL A 66 -15.53 -6.99 -3.30
N VAL A 67 -16.29 -6.54 -4.29
CA VAL A 67 -16.03 -5.26 -4.96
C VAL A 67 -16.21 -4.10 -4.00
N ASP A 68 -17.29 -4.09 -3.25
CA ASP A 68 -17.60 -3.05 -2.27
C ASP A 68 -16.52 -3.01 -1.18
N GLU A 69 -16.12 -4.17 -0.69
CA GLU A 69 -15.08 -4.29 0.32
C GLU A 69 -13.75 -3.72 -0.17
N LEU A 70 -13.34 -4.06 -1.39
CA LEU A 70 -12.11 -3.57 -1.97
C LEU A 70 -12.14 -2.05 -2.19
N CYS A 71 -13.24 -1.53 -2.70
CA CYS A 71 -13.40 -0.10 -2.92
C CYS A 71 -13.36 0.66 -1.59
N SER A 72 -14.02 0.16 -0.56
CA SER A 72 -14.03 0.76 0.77
C SER A 72 -12.61 0.81 1.36
N THR A 73 -11.84 -0.26 1.19
CA THR A 73 -10.46 -0.34 1.70
C THR A 73 -9.54 0.63 0.97
N ILE A 74 -9.68 0.76 -0.34
CA ILE A 74 -8.81 1.61 -1.16
C ILE A 74 -9.11 3.09 -0.97
N GLN A 75 -10.37 3.43 -0.75
CA GLN A 75 -10.80 4.83 -0.59
C GLN A 75 -10.45 5.43 0.77
N LYS A 76 -10.03 4.63 1.70
CA LYS A 76 -9.52 5.12 2.97
C LYS A 76 -8.11 5.66 2.79
#